data_d356e5dc33d49dc505ac92e8f47bd402
#
_entry.id   d356e5dc33d49dc505ac92e8f47bd402
#
_cell.length_a   1.000
_cell.length_b   1.000
_cell.length_c   1.000
_cell.angle_alpha   90.00
_cell.angle_beta   90.00
_cell.angle_gamma   90.00
#
_symmetry.space_group_name_H-M   'P 1'
#
loop_
_entity.id
_entity.type
_entity.pdbx_description
1 polymer ?
#
loop_
_entity_poly.entity_id
_entity_poly.type
_entity_poly.pdbx_seq_one_letter_code
_entity_poly.pdbx_strand_id
1 'polypeptide(L)'
;MNVFVAGASGALGLQLVPQLVAAGHQVVAMTRTASKQDGLRALGARPVVADALDTDAVARVVGEAEPEVIVHQLTALSGPVRAMDMRRPDRIFAMTNRLRTEGTDHLLAAGRAAGARRFVAQSFAAWRWARTGGPVLTEDDPLDPDPPEPLRAGLAAISYLEHAVTSIEWGEGLVLRYGSFYGPGTAISLAPDAVMAAAIRKRRFPLVGDGGGVSSHIHIEDAAAATVAAVEHGQPGIYNVVDDDPAPVREWLPVLARALGAKPPRHVPRWLARLAAGEAATIMMTDVRGSSNAKAKRELGWQLRYPSWRLGFTKGLG
;
A
#
# COMPACT_ATOMS: atom_id res chain seq x y z
N MET A 1 9.35 11.90 18.86
CA MET A 1 10.28 12.05 17.69
C MET A 1 9.69 13.04 16.71
N ASN A 2 10.55 13.66 15.88
CA ASN A 2 10.11 14.46 14.73
C ASN A 2 9.99 13.54 13.51
N VAL A 3 8.78 13.37 12.99
CA VAL A 3 8.46 12.43 11.91
C VAL A 3 8.01 13.19 10.66
N PHE A 4 8.73 13.02 9.55
CA PHE A 4 8.35 13.58 8.26
C PHE A 4 7.57 12.55 7.45
N VAL A 5 6.33 12.86 7.09
CA VAL A 5 5.45 11.96 6.33
C VAL A 5 5.26 12.48 4.90
N ALA A 6 5.92 11.83 3.95
CA ALA A 6 5.72 12.08 2.52
C ALA A 6 4.49 11.28 2.03
N GLY A 7 3.50 11.97 1.47
CA GLY A 7 2.22 11.36 1.08
C GLY A 7 1.13 11.43 2.17
N ALA A 8 1.27 12.35 3.11
CA ALA A 8 0.38 12.52 4.27
C ALA A 8 -1.10 12.74 3.91
N SER A 9 -1.39 13.28 2.73
CA SER A 9 -2.76 13.53 2.26
C SER A 9 -3.38 12.37 1.45
N GLY A 10 -2.69 11.23 1.37
CA GLY A 10 -3.21 9.99 0.78
C GLY A 10 -4.09 9.20 1.75
N ALA A 11 -4.72 8.12 1.26
CA ALA A 11 -5.64 7.32 2.08
C ALA A 11 -4.98 6.82 3.38
N LEU A 12 -3.78 6.23 3.29
CA LEU A 12 -3.04 5.79 4.46
C LEU A 12 -2.55 6.97 5.31
N GLY A 13 -2.04 8.05 4.68
CA GLY A 13 -1.56 9.23 5.41
C GLY A 13 -2.61 9.87 6.30
N LEU A 14 -3.86 9.93 5.86
CA LEU A 14 -4.97 10.47 6.64
C LEU A 14 -5.31 9.62 7.88
N GLN A 15 -4.98 8.33 7.88
CA GLN A 15 -5.11 7.46 9.06
C GLN A 15 -3.84 7.46 9.92
N LEU A 16 -2.69 7.61 9.28
CA LEU A 16 -1.38 7.56 9.94
C LEU A 16 -1.09 8.82 10.75
N VAL A 17 -1.32 10.01 10.18
CA VAL A 17 -1.01 11.29 10.83
C VAL A 17 -1.63 11.41 12.22
N PRO A 18 -2.95 11.20 12.40
CA PRO A 18 -3.54 11.30 13.74
C PRO A 18 -3.02 10.25 14.72
N GLN A 19 -2.66 9.04 14.24
CA GLN A 19 -2.09 8.00 15.10
C GLN A 19 -0.68 8.36 15.56
N LEU A 20 0.18 8.92 14.68
CA LEU A 20 1.50 9.43 15.05
C LEU A 20 1.40 10.57 16.07
N VAL A 21 0.48 11.51 15.87
CA VAL A 21 0.23 12.62 16.81
C VAL A 21 -0.24 12.08 18.17
N ALA A 22 -1.18 11.13 18.16
CA ALA A 22 -1.66 10.48 19.39
C ALA A 22 -0.56 9.69 20.13
N ALA A 23 0.43 9.15 19.41
CA ALA A 23 1.62 8.52 19.98
C ALA A 23 2.67 9.52 20.49
N GLY A 24 2.39 10.83 20.43
CA GLY A 24 3.26 11.89 20.95
C GLY A 24 4.37 12.33 20.00
N HIS A 25 4.28 11.99 18.71
CA HIS A 25 5.24 12.46 17.70
C HIS A 25 4.88 13.85 17.18
N GLN A 26 5.90 14.64 16.82
CA GLN A 26 5.74 15.86 16.04
C GLN A 26 5.73 15.47 14.56
N VAL A 27 4.65 15.77 13.86
CA VAL A 27 4.47 15.32 12.47
C VAL A 27 4.59 16.49 11.49
N VAL A 28 5.53 16.39 10.57
CA VAL A 28 5.61 17.25 9.38
C VAL A 28 5.01 16.51 8.19
N ALA A 29 3.91 17.03 7.66
CA ALA A 29 3.06 16.34 6.69
C ALA A 29 3.23 16.93 5.28
N MET A 30 3.96 16.22 4.41
CA MET A 30 4.16 16.66 3.03
C MET A 30 2.97 16.31 2.14
N THR A 31 2.49 17.30 1.41
CA THR A 31 1.49 17.16 0.34
C THR A 31 1.88 17.94 -0.89
N ARG A 32 1.50 17.46 -2.08
CA ARG A 32 1.68 18.22 -3.33
C ARG A 32 0.61 19.31 -3.52
N THR A 33 -0.50 19.23 -2.79
CA THR A 33 -1.70 20.04 -3.02
C THR A 33 -1.90 21.03 -1.89
N ALA A 34 -1.71 22.32 -2.15
CA ALA A 34 -1.83 23.38 -1.14
C ALA A 34 -3.19 23.41 -0.43
N SER A 35 -4.29 23.13 -1.14
CA SER A 35 -5.64 23.10 -0.55
C SER A 35 -5.87 21.97 0.46
N LYS A 36 -4.95 21.02 0.61
CA LYS A 36 -5.03 19.97 1.62
C LYS A 36 -4.34 20.31 2.95
N GLN A 37 -3.67 21.46 3.04
CA GLN A 37 -2.92 21.85 4.23
C GLN A 37 -3.81 22.00 5.47
N ASP A 38 -5.00 22.64 5.34
CA ASP A 38 -5.90 22.87 6.48
C ASP A 38 -6.41 21.55 7.06
N GLY A 39 -6.72 20.58 6.19
CA GLY A 39 -7.07 19.23 6.65
C GLY A 39 -5.93 18.54 7.43
N LEU A 40 -4.69 18.69 6.98
CA LEU A 40 -3.53 18.14 7.70
C LEU A 40 -3.26 18.86 9.03
N ARG A 41 -3.48 20.20 9.09
CA ARG A 41 -3.41 20.95 10.38
C ARG A 41 -4.48 20.48 11.36
N ALA A 42 -5.70 20.23 10.87
CA ALA A 42 -6.78 19.71 11.70
C ALA A 42 -6.48 18.31 12.29
N LEU A 43 -5.61 17.53 11.64
CA LEU A 43 -5.10 16.25 12.15
C LEU A 43 -3.91 16.39 13.12
N GLY A 44 -3.49 17.63 13.44
CA GLY A 44 -2.40 17.91 14.38
C GLY A 44 -1.00 17.95 13.76
N ALA A 45 -0.87 17.92 12.44
CA ALA A 45 0.43 17.99 11.77
C ALA A 45 0.80 19.41 11.30
N ARG A 46 2.08 19.65 11.10
CA ARG A 46 2.63 20.81 10.39
C ARG A 46 2.71 20.50 8.88
N PRO A 47 1.82 21.04 8.04
CA PRO A 47 1.85 20.72 6.63
C PRO A 47 2.95 21.50 5.89
N VAL A 48 3.56 20.84 4.90
CA VAL A 48 4.48 21.44 3.92
C VAL A 48 4.06 21.05 2.51
N VAL A 49 4.29 21.97 1.54
CA VAL A 49 3.94 21.72 0.13
C VAL A 49 5.21 21.50 -0.66
N ALA A 50 5.35 20.30 -1.24
CA ALA A 50 6.42 19.96 -2.17
C ALA A 50 5.98 18.85 -3.12
N ASP A 51 6.50 18.85 -4.35
CA ASP A 51 6.43 17.70 -5.25
C ASP A 51 7.62 16.78 -4.95
N ALA A 52 7.36 15.51 -4.73
CA ALA A 52 8.42 14.53 -4.46
C ALA A 52 9.37 14.28 -5.64
N LEU A 53 8.98 14.71 -6.84
CA LEU A 53 9.82 14.64 -8.04
C LEU A 53 10.63 15.92 -8.28
N ASP A 54 10.54 16.91 -7.39
CA ASP A 54 11.36 18.12 -7.36
C ASP A 54 12.41 17.97 -6.25
N THR A 55 13.65 17.68 -6.63
CA THR A 55 14.76 17.40 -5.72
C THR A 55 15.03 18.56 -4.77
N ASP A 56 15.03 19.80 -5.28
CA ASP A 56 15.33 20.99 -4.49
C ASP A 56 14.21 21.31 -3.50
N ALA A 57 12.95 21.14 -3.93
CA ALA A 57 11.80 21.31 -3.05
C ALA A 57 11.83 20.27 -1.92
N VAL A 58 12.13 19.00 -2.21
CA VAL A 58 12.24 17.93 -1.20
C VAL A 58 13.40 18.22 -0.24
N ALA A 59 14.59 18.54 -0.75
CA ALA A 59 15.75 18.85 0.08
C ALA A 59 15.47 20.01 1.05
N ARG A 60 14.82 21.07 0.56
CA ARG A 60 14.45 22.22 1.37
C ARG A 60 13.47 21.85 2.49
N VAL A 61 12.32 21.21 2.15
CA VAL A 61 11.28 20.96 3.16
C VAL A 61 11.70 19.88 4.18
N VAL A 62 12.52 18.92 3.79
CA VAL A 62 13.10 17.92 4.71
C VAL A 62 14.18 18.55 5.58
N GLY A 63 15.07 19.39 4.99
CA GLY A 63 16.08 20.14 5.74
C GLY A 63 15.45 21.06 6.80
N GLU A 64 14.40 21.84 6.44
CA GLU A 64 13.66 22.69 7.38
C GLU A 64 12.88 21.91 8.46
N ALA A 65 12.60 20.64 8.18
CA ALA A 65 11.87 19.77 9.11
C ALA A 65 12.79 19.09 10.14
N GLU A 66 14.08 18.88 9.83
CA GLU A 66 15.06 18.17 10.66
C GLU A 66 14.49 16.86 11.26
N PRO A 67 14.00 15.93 10.43
CA PRO A 67 13.30 14.76 10.93
C PRO A 67 14.26 13.72 11.52
N GLU A 68 13.85 13.07 12.59
CA GLU A 68 14.49 11.84 13.08
C GLU A 68 14.08 10.64 12.23
N VAL A 69 12.83 10.63 11.74
CA VAL A 69 12.25 9.55 10.94
C VAL A 69 11.56 10.11 9.70
N ILE A 70 11.80 9.47 8.55
CA ILE A 70 11.07 9.74 7.31
C ILE A 70 10.15 8.57 7.00
N VAL A 71 8.87 8.85 6.74
CA VAL A 71 7.87 7.87 6.32
C VAL A 71 7.45 8.18 4.88
N HIS A 72 7.80 7.28 3.96
CA HIS A 72 7.50 7.40 2.54
C HIS A 72 6.23 6.62 2.18
N GLN A 73 5.11 7.34 2.01
CA GLN A 73 3.80 6.79 1.62
C GLN A 73 3.31 7.32 0.27
N LEU A 74 4.24 7.72 -0.61
CA LEU A 74 3.89 8.32 -1.89
C LEU A 74 3.40 7.28 -2.89
N THR A 75 2.20 7.52 -3.40
CA THR A 75 1.65 6.85 -4.57
C THR A 75 0.80 7.83 -5.38
N ALA A 76 0.56 7.53 -6.64
CA ALA A 76 -0.36 8.29 -7.50
C ALA A 76 -1.62 7.47 -7.81
N LEU A 77 -2.11 6.72 -6.82
CA LEU A 77 -3.29 5.85 -6.96
C LEU A 77 -4.57 6.52 -6.45
N SER A 78 -4.48 7.72 -5.89
CA SER A 78 -5.63 8.52 -5.44
C SER A 78 -6.23 9.29 -6.62
N GLY A 79 -7.49 9.07 -6.91
CA GLY A 79 -8.22 9.78 -7.96
C GLY A 79 -9.32 8.89 -8.55
N PRO A 80 -10.17 9.40 -9.44
CA PRO A 80 -11.11 8.59 -10.16
C PRO A 80 -10.31 7.66 -11.09
N VAL A 81 -9.81 6.57 -10.54
CA VAL A 81 -9.31 5.47 -11.34
C VAL A 81 -10.54 4.97 -12.08
N ARG A 82 -10.76 5.45 -13.31
CA ARG A 82 -11.64 4.80 -14.29
C ARG A 82 -11.28 3.33 -14.17
N ALA A 83 -12.28 2.48 -13.95
CA ALA A 83 -12.17 1.04 -13.69
C ALA A 83 -10.84 0.52 -14.25
N MET A 84 -9.88 0.22 -13.38
CA MET A 84 -8.46 0.10 -13.72
C MET A 84 -8.33 -0.70 -15.02
N ASP A 85 -7.95 -0.03 -16.12
CA ASP A 85 -7.68 -0.75 -17.37
C ASP A 85 -6.39 -1.55 -17.19
N MET A 86 -6.53 -2.69 -16.51
CA MET A 86 -5.43 -3.60 -16.21
C MET A 86 -4.82 -4.25 -17.48
N ARG A 87 -5.28 -3.86 -18.65
CA ARG A 87 -4.60 -4.14 -19.93
C ARG A 87 -3.34 -3.29 -20.10
N ARG A 88 -3.30 -2.11 -19.44
CA ARG A 88 -2.20 -1.16 -19.50
C ARG A 88 -1.76 -0.74 -18.09
N PRO A 89 -1.35 -1.68 -17.21
CA PRO A 89 -0.91 -1.37 -15.86
C PRO A 89 0.34 -0.48 -15.87
N ASP A 90 1.20 -0.59 -16.89
CA ASP A 90 2.33 0.29 -17.15
C ASP A 90 1.95 1.78 -17.11
N ARG A 91 0.85 2.16 -17.77
CA ARG A 91 0.34 3.54 -17.79
C ARG A 91 -0.29 3.95 -16.46
N ILE A 92 -1.06 3.05 -15.85
CA ILE A 92 -1.73 3.32 -14.56
C ILE A 92 -0.70 3.58 -13.48
N PHE A 93 0.35 2.76 -13.43
CA PHE A 93 1.37 2.82 -12.39
C PHE A 93 2.58 3.70 -12.75
N ALA A 94 2.65 4.30 -13.95
CA ALA A 94 3.80 5.08 -14.40
C ALA A 94 4.24 6.15 -13.38
N MET A 95 3.32 6.97 -12.89
CA MET A 95 3.62 7.99 -11.90
C MET A 95 3.98 7.38 -10.53
N THR A 96 3.30 6.32 -10.12
CA THR A 96 3.62 5.59 -8.89
C THR A 96 5.00 4.97 -8.96
N ASN A 97 5.39 4.43 -10.12
CA ASN A 97 6.72 3.85 -10.32
C ASN A 97 7.81 4.92 -10.25
N ARG A 98 7.59 6.13 -10.82
CA ARG A 98 8.50 7.26 -10.64
C ARG A 98 8.64 7.69 -9.18
N LEU A 99 7.54 7.70 -8.43
CA LEU A 99 7.59 8.01 -6.99
C LEU A 99 8.34 6.93 -6.19
N ARG A 100 8.28 5.67 -6.63
CA ARG A 100 9.03 4.56 -6.02
C ARG A 100 10.51 4.57 -6.36
N THR A 101 10.92 5.17 -7.47
CA THR A 101 12.34 5.30 -7.87
C THR A 101 12.83 6.70 -7.55
N GLU A 102 12.61 7.68 -8.41
CA GLU A 102 13.06 9.06 -8.27
C GLU A 102 12.66 9.69 -6.92
N GLY A 103 11.37 9.54 -6.52
CA GLY A 103 10.88 10.08 -5.24
C GLY A 103 11.55 9.45 -4.03
N THR A 104 11.88 8.15 -4.10
CA THR A 104 12.64 7.46 -3.04
C THR A 104 14.05 8.03 -2.94
N ASP A 105 14.76 8.19 -4.08
CA ASP A 105 16.12 8.73 -4.10
C ASP A 105 16.19 10.14 -3.52
N HIS A 106 15.24 11.01 -3.89
CA HIS A 106 15.17 12.38 -3.35
C HIS A 106 14.96 12.39 -1.84
N LEU A 107 14.03 11.55 -1.32
CA LEU A 107 13.76 11.45 0.12
C LEU A 107 14.94 10.84 0.89
N LEU A 108 15.62 9.82 0.35
CA LEU A 108 16.80 9.21 0.96
C LEU A 108 17.96 10.20 1.03
N ALA A 109 18.22 10.93 -0.05
CA ALA A 109 19.27 11.95 -0.10
C ALA A 109 18.99 13.09 0.88
N ALA A 110 17.75 13.61 0.90
CA ALA A 110 17.35 14.68 1.81
C ALA A 110 17.39 14.21 3.29
N GLY A 111 16.94 12.98 3.58
CA GLY A 111 16.98 12.40 4.92
C GLY A 111 18.40 12.24 5.44
N ARG A 112 19.32 11.72 4.61
CA ARG A 112 20.74 11.63 4.94
C ARG A 112 21.34 13.00 5.26
N ALA A 113 21.07 13.99 4.42
CA ALA A 113 21.57 15.36 4.61
C ALA A 113 21.01 16.02 5.86
N ALA A 114 19.75 15.74 6.23
CA ALA A 114 19.10 16.27 7.42
C ALA A 114 19.42 15.47 8.72
N GLY A 115 20.22 14.40 8.65
CA GLY A 115 20.60 13.58 9.80
C GLY A 115 19.49 12.68 10.34
N ALA A 116 18.53 12.29 9.49
CA ALA A 116 17.52 11.29 9.86
C ALA A 116 18.18 9.96 10.24
N ARG A 117 17.54 9.22 11.15
CA ARG A 117 18.08 7.96 11.68
C ARG A 117 17.29 6.74 11.20
N ARG A 118 16.06 6.95 10.73
CA ARG A 118 15.19 5.86 10.26
C ARG A 118 14.39 6.28 9.04
N PHE A 119 14.22 5.34 8.12
CA PHE A 119 13.42 5.51 6.92
C PHE A 119 12.43 4.35 6.77
N VAL A 120 11.15 4.65 6.75
CA VAL A 120 10.07 3.66 6.62
C VAL A 120 9.36 3.86 5.29
N ALA A 121 9.40 2.86 4.40
CA ALA A 121 8.83 2.98 3.06
C ALA A 121 7.66 2.03 2.83
N GLN A 122 6.66 2.52 2.10
CA GLN A 122 5.55 1.73 1.60
C GLN A 122 5.98 0.87 0.41
N SER A 123 5.71 -0.43 0.47
CA SER A 123 5.73 -1.35 -0.65
C SER A 123 4.40 -2.10 -0.76
N PHE A 124 4.32 -3.14 -1.59
CA PHE A 124 3.10 -3.85 -1.88
C PHE A 124 3.30 -5.37 -1.85
N ALA A 125 2.44 -6.09 -1.15
CA ALA A 125 2.56 -7.52 -0.93
C ALA A 125 2.01 -8.39 -2.06
N ALA A 126 1.09 -7.88 -2.90
CA ALA A 126 0.46 -8.69 -3.94
C ALA A 126 1.29 -8.79 -5.23
N TRP A 127 1.00 -9.79 -6.04
CA TRP A 127 1.48 -10.17 -7.40
C TRP A 127 3.00 -10.26 -7.61
N ARG A 128 3.80 -10.13 -6.61
CA ARG A 128 5.26 -10.05 -6.69
C ARG A 128 5.97 -11.39 -6.55
N TRP A 129 5.30 -12.36 -5.95
CA TRP A 129 5.86 -13.65 -5.62
C TRP A 129 5.95 -14.58 -6.83
N ALA A 130 6.96 -15.43 -6.83
CA ALA A 130 6.98 -16.59 -7.70
C ALA A 130 5.68 -17.39 -7.54
N ARG A 131 5.10 -17.82 -8.66
CA ARG A 131 3.82 -18.55 -8.67
C ARG A 131 4.00 -20.04 -8.38
N THR A 132 4.95 -20.35 -7.51
CA THR A 132 5.34 -21.69 -7.07
C THR A 132 5.27 -21.75 -5.54
N GLY A 133 5.38 -22.94 -4.96
CA GLY A 133 5.33 -23.15 -3.51
C GLY A 133 3.92 -23.14 -2.94
N GLY A 134 3.82 -22.82 -1.65
CA GLY A 134 2.56 -22.77 -0.91
C GLY A 134 1.65 -21.59 -1.28
N PRO A 135 0.40 -21.58 -0.78
CA PRO A 135 -0.53 -20.49 -1.05
C PRO A 135 -0.20 -19.19 -0.30
N VAL A 136 0.59 -19.25 0.78
CA VAL A 136 0.99 -18.12 1.63
C VAL A 136 2.50 -18.13 1.76
N LEU A 137 3.13 -16.99 1.49
CA LEU A 137 4.57 -16.79 1.42
C LEU A 137 5.03 -15.79 2.48
N THR A 138 6.32 -15.84 2.80
CA THR A 138 7.00 -14.97 3.77
C THR A 138 7.82 -13.89 3.07
N GLU A 139 8.52 -13.07 3.81
CA GLU A 139 9.45 -12.06 3.29
C GLU A 139 10.66 -12.67 2.58
N ASP A 140 11.04 -13.89 2.96
CA ASP A 140 12.21 -14.61 2.46
C ASP A 140 11.93 -15.40 1.16
N ASP A 141 10.65 -15.54 0.79
CA ASP A 141 10.29 -16.25 -0.44
C ASP A 141 10.63 -15.43 -1.70
N PRO A 142 11.01 -16.10 -2.80
CA PRO A 142 11.51 -15.44 -3.99
C PRO A 142 10.41 -14.66 -4.71
N LEU A 143 10.82 -13.54 -5.31
CA LEU A 143 9.99 -12.79 -6.25
C LEU A 143 9.82 -13.57 -7.54
N ASP A 144 8.79 -13.23 -8.33
CA ASP A 144 8.59 -13.82 -9.67
C ASP A 144 9.81 -13.47 -10.56
N PRO A 145 10.61 -14.43 -10.99
CA PRO A 145 11.81 -14.17 -11.81
C PRO A 145 11.45 -13.78 -13.25
N ASP A 146 10.25 -14.15 -13.72
CA ASP A 146 9.74 -13.82 -15.05
C ASP A 146 8.28 -13.34 -14.95
N PRO A 147 8.07 -12.11 -14.42
CA PRO A 147 6.74 -11.54 -14.34
C PRO A 147 6.20 -11.25 -15.75
N PRO A 148 4.88 -11.37 -15.96
CA PRO A 148 4.25 -10.97 -17.19
C PRO A 148 4.65 -9.56 -17.60
N GLU A 149 4.85 -9.34 -18.89
CA GLU A 149 5.33 -8.07 -19.46
C GLU A 149 4.60 -6.85 -18.87
N PRO A 150 3.25 -6.82 -18.77
CA PRO A 150 2.55 -5.65 -18.22
C PRO A 150 2.85 -5.35 -16.73
N LEU A 151 3.39 -6.30 -15.97
CA LEU A 151 3.73 -6.14 -14.55
C LEU A 151 5.22 -5.86 -14.30
N ARG A 152 6.09 -6.03 -15.29
CA ARG A 152 7.56 -5.92 -15.15
C ARG A 152 7.99 -4.56 -14.62
N ALA A 153 7.49 -3.47 -15.21
CA ALA A 153 7.85 -2.11 -14.78
C ALA A 153 7.43 -1.82 -13.33
N GLY A 154 6.23 -2.30 -12.93
CA GLY A 154 5.76 -2.16 -11.56
C GLY A 154 6.59 -2.95 -10.56
N LEU A 155 6.93 -4.20 -10.88
CA LEU A 155 7.76 -5.06 -10.02
C LEU A 155 9.20 -4.52 -9.94
N ALA A 156 9.77 -4.04 -11.04
CA ALA A 156 11.10 -3.43 -11.05
C ALA A 156 11.15 -2.19 -10.14
N ALA A 157 10.15 -1.30 -10.20
CA ALA A 157 10.09 -0.12 -9.33
C ALA A 157 9.91 -0.49 -7.85
N ILE A 158 9.13 -1.53 -7.54
CA ILE A 158 9.00 -2.06 -6.18
C ILE A 158 10.34 -2.61 -5.68
N SER A 159 11.01 -3.44 -6.48
CA SER A 159 12.30 -4.03 -6.13
C SER A 159 13.38 -2.96 -5.94
N TYR A 160 13.37 -1.93 -6.78
CA TYR A 160 14.27 -0.78 -6.64
C TYR A 160 14.10 -0.09 -5.28
N LEU A 161 12.85 0.31 -4.94
CA LEU A 161 12.54 0.96 -3.65
C LEU A 161 12.98 0.09 -2.48
N GLU A 162 12.64 -1.20 -2.50
CA GLU A 162 12.98 -2.11 -1.40
C GLU A 162 14.49 -2.24 -1.22
N HIS A 163 15.23 -2.40 -2.33
CA HIS A 163 16.69 -2.46 -2.29
C HIS A 163 17.29 -1.13 -1.80
N ALA A 164 16.88 -0.01 -2.37
CA ALA A 164 17.39 1.30 -2.00
C ALA A 164 17.20 1.60 -0.50
N VAL A 165 16.04 1.26 0.05
CA VAL A 165 15.73 1.50 1.47
C VAL A 165 16.46 0.52 2.39
N THR A 166 16.52 -0.76 2.05
CA THR A 166 17.20 -1.77 2.92
C THR A 166 18.72 -1.72 2.84
N SER A 167 19.30 -0.98 1.86
CA SER A 167 20.74 -0.83 1.68
C SER A 167 21.31 0.49 2.25
N ILE A 168 20.50 1.29 2.97
CA ILE A 168 21.03 2.51 3.58
C ILE A 168 22.00 2.17 4.71
N GLU A 169 23.12 2.89 4.76
CA GLU A 169 24.17 2.71 5.79
C GLU A 169 24.15 3.83 6.85
N TRP A 170 23.41 4.92 6.59
CA TRP A 170 23.35 6.10 7.47
C TRP A 170 22.22 6.02 8.52
N GLY A 171 21.42 4.97 8.49
CA GLY A 171 20.28 4.79 9.38
C GLY A 171 19.62 3.42 9.21
N GLU A 172 18.43 3.30 9.72
CA GLU A 172 17.63 2.08 9.71
C GLU A 172 16.58 2.13 8.61
N GLY A 173 16.69 1.26 7.60
CA GLY A 173 15.74 1.17 6.49
C GLY A 173 14.71 0.06 6.71
N LEU A 174 13.43 0.41 6.80
CA LEU A 174 12.32 -0.53 6.92
C LEU A 174 11.38 -0.40 5.74
N VAL A 175 10.96 -1.53 5.20
CA VAL A 175 9.99 -1.61 4.10
C VAL A 175 8.74 -2.34 4.56
N LEU A 176 7.59 -1.71 4.41
CA LEU A 176 6.29 -2.28 4.74
C LEU A 176 5.55 -2.67 3.46
N ARG A 177 5.45 -3.97 3.21
CA ARG A 177 4.69 -4.56 2.11
C ARG A 177 3.24 -4.69 2.54
N TYR A 178 2.42 -3.71 2.19
CA TYR A 178 1.01 -3.73 2.55
C TYR A 178 0.20 -4.66 1.65
N GLY A 179 -0.77 -5.34 2.25
CA GLY A 179 -1.85 -6.03 1.55
C GLY A 179 -2.80 -5.05 0.85
N SER A 180 -3.83 -5.60 0.22
CA SER A 180 -4.88 -4.80 -0.41
C SER A 180 -5.67 -4.05 0.66
N PHE A 181 -5.64 -2.71 0.58
CA PHE A 181 -6.33 -1.85 1.54
C PHE A 181 -7.85 -1.95 1.43
N TYR A 182 -8.51 -2.02 2.58
CA TYR A 182 -9.94 -1.79 2.71
C TYR A 182 -10.24 -0.88 3.92
N GLY A 183 -11.44 -0.34 3.98
CA GLY A 183 -11.86 0.61 5.02
C GLY A 183 -11.92 2.06 4.53
N PRO A 184 -12.13 3.03 5.42
CA PRO A 184 -12.41 4.42 5.08
C PRO A 184 -11.35 5.04 4.17
N GLY A 185 -11.79 5.73 3.10
CA GLY A 185 -10.90 6.42 2.16
C GLY A 185 -10.20 5.51 1.14
N THR A 186 -10.49 4.20 1.11
CA THR A 186 -9.93 3.25 0.16
C THR A 186 -10.88 2.92 -0.99
N ALA A 187 -10.38 2.19 -2.00
CA ALA A 187 -11.19 1.69 -3.11
C ALA A 187 -12.24 0.64 -2.67
N ILE A 188 -12.04 0.02 -1.50
CA ILE A 188 -12.95 -0.95 -0.86
C ILE A 188 -13.48 -0.32 0.43
N SER A 189 -14.51 0.51 0.31
CA SER A 189 -15.20 1.16 1.44
C SER A 189 -16.67 1.38 1.12
N LEU A 190 -17.43 1.88 2.09
CA LEU A 190 -18.83 2.29 1.86
C LEU A 190 -18.96 3.64 1.16
N ALA A 191 -17.88 4.40 1.01
CA ALA A 191 -17.91 5.71 0.37
C ALA A 191 -18.48 5.64 -1.06
N PRO A 192 -19.26 6.64 -1.50
CA PRO A 192 -19.89 6.64 -2.83
C PRO A 192 -18.90 6.60 -3.99
N ASP A 193 -17.70 7.15 -3.80
CA ASP A 193 -16.61 7.24 -4.76
C ASP A 193 -15.62 6.06 -4.69
N ALA A 194 -15.86 5.08 -3.81
CA ALA A 194 -15.03 3.87 -3.69
C ALA A 194 -15.14 3.02 -4.96
N VAL A 195 -14.12 3.13 -5.82
CA VAL A 195 -14.17 2.63 -7.20
C VAL A 195 -14.35 1.12 -7.32
N MET A 196 -13.70 0.33 -6.45
CA MET A 196 -13.84 -1.13 -6.46
C MET A 196 -15.20 -1.55 -5.90
N ALA A 197 -15.64 -0.93 -4.81
CA ALA A 197 -16.98 -1.17 -4.26
C ALA A 197 -18.08 -0.84 -5.29
N ALA A 198 -17.93 0.26 -6.02
CA ALA A 198 -18.86 0.63 -7.11
C ALA A 198 -18.85 -0.39 -8.26
N ALA A 199 -17.67 -0.92 -8.63
CA ALA A 199 -17.55 -1.96 -9.66
C ALA A 199 -18.21 -3.27 -9.21
N ILE A 200 -18.05 -3.67 -7.95
CA ILE A 200 -18.69 -4.86 -7.36
C ILE A 200 -20.22 -4.69 -7.32
N ARG A 201 -20.73 -3.55 -6.85
CA ARG A 201 -22.19 -3.26 -6.85
C ARG A 201 -22.78 -3.34 -8.25
N LYS A 202 -22.05 -2.92 -9.28
CA LYS A 202 -22.44 -2.99 -10.70
C LYS A 202 -22.14 -4.36 -11.36
N ARG A 203 -21.64 -5.35 -10.59
CA ARG A 203 -21.24 -6.68 -11.08
C ARG A 203 -20.22 -6.63 -12.23
N ARG A 204 -19.35 -5.61 -12.22
CA ARG A 204 -18.24 -5.42 -13.17
C ARG A 204 -16.91 -5.98 -12.65
N PHE A 205 -16.92 -6.57 -11.47
CA PHE A 205 -15.77 -7.27 -10.86
C PHE A 205 -16.16 -8.77 -10.76
N PRO A 206 -15.89 -9.57 -11.81
CA PRO A 206 -16.30 -10.97 -11.83
C PRO A 206 -15.34 -11.88 -11.09
N LEU A 207 -15.79 -13.06 -10.73
CA LEU A 207 -14.94 -14.18 -10.35
C LEU A 207 -14.38 -14.83 -11.61
N VAL A 208 -13.07 -14.85 -11.76
CA VAL A 208 -12.38 -15.38 -12.95
C VAL A 208 -11.90 -16.80 -12.70
N GLY A 209 -12.20 -17.71 -13.62
CA GLY A 209 -11.83 -19.11 -13.52
C GLY A 209 -12.37 -19.74 -12.24
N ASP A 210 -11.51 -20.40 -11.48
CA ASP A 210 -11.83 -20.98 -10.17
C ASP A 210 -11.67 -19.98 -8.99
N GLY A 211 -11.15 -18.77 -9.28
CA GLY A 211 -10.87 -17.78 -8.25
C GLY A 211 -9.82 -18.23 -7.24
N GLY A 212 -8.84 -19.02 -7.70
CA GLY A 212 -7.83 -19.67 -6.84
C GLY A 212 -6.71 -18.75 -6.34
N GLY A 213 -6.56 -17.56 -6.92
CA GLY A 213 -5.55 -16.59 -6.47
C GLY A 213 -5.79 -16.18 -5.01
N VAL A 214 -4.74 -16.31 -4.17
CA VAL A 214 -4.81 -16.01 -2.74
C VAL A 214 -4.43 -14.56 -2.51
N SER A 215 -5.37 -13.75 -2.03
CA SER A 215 -5.15 -12.34 -1.69
C SER A 215 -4.91 -12.17 -0.20
N SER A 216 -4.04 -11.23 0.14
CA SER A 216 -3.89 -10.72 1.49
C SER A 216 -4.46 -9.31 1.57
N HIS A 217 -5.25 -9.04 2.60
CA HIS A 217 -5.90 -7.77 2.84
C HIS A 217 -5.32 -7.12 4.10
N ILE A 218 -5.59 -5.83 4.26
CA ILE A 218 -5.30 -5.10 5.51
C ILE A 218 -6.26 -3.94 5.66
N HIS A 219 -6.83 -3.78 6.85
CA HIS A 219 -7.61 -2.60 7.17
C HIS A 219 -6.70 -1.37 7.21
N ILE A 220 -7.16 -0.25 6.66
CA ILE A 220 -6.34 0.96 6.53
C ILE A 220 -5.87 1.51 7.89
N GLU A 221 -6.67 1.38 8.95
CA GLU A 221 -6.28 1.75 10.32
C GLU A 221 -5.18 0.84 10.86
N ASP A 222 -5.25 -0.47 10.60
CA ASP A 222 -4.23 -1.43 11.02
C ASP A 222 -2.91 -1.24 10.24
N ALA A 223 -3.00 -0.87 8.97
CA ALA A 223 -1.83 -0.48 8.19
C ALA A 223 -1.16 0.77 8.76
N ALA A 224 -1.95 1.76 9.19
CA ALA A 224 -1.43 2.95 9.89
C ALA A 224 -0.78 2.58 11.22
N ALA A 225 -1.42 1.72 12.03
CA ALA A 225 -0.88 1.24 13.30
C ALA A 225 0.45 0.47 13.12
N ALA A 226 0.55 -0.38 12.08
CA ALA A 226 1.81 -1.05 11.74
C ALA A 226 2.90 -0.04 11.34
N THR A 227 2.53 1.05 10.68
CA THR A 227 3.48 2.12 10.30
C THR A 227 3.97 2.87 11.54
N VAL A 228 3.08 3.18 12.49
CA VAL A 228 3.49 3.77 13.78
C VAL A 228 4.45 2.84 14.51
N ALA A 229 4.11 1.54 14.59
CA ALA A 229 4.99 0.55 15.20
C ALA A 229 6.37 0.49 14.51
N ALA A 230 6.42 0.59 13.17
CA ALA A 230 7.68 0.62 12.42
C ALA A 230 8.47 1.94 12.58
N VAL A 231 7.82 3.05 12.93
CA VAL A 231 8.49 4.30 13.32
C VAL A 231 9.20 4.13 14.65
N GLU A 232 8.61 3.40 15.60
CA GLU A 232 9.09 3.24 16.97
C GLU A 232 9.98 2.01 17.18
N HIS A 233 9.71 0.93 16.46
CA HIS A 233 10.27 -0.41 16.69
C HIS A 233 10.72 -1.09 15.40
N GLY A 234 11.21 -2.31 15.55
CA GLY A 234 11.62 -3.18 14.44
C GLY A 234 13.08 -2.99 14.02
N GLN A 235 13.64 -4.06 13.48
CA GLN A 235 14.98 -4.05 12.89
C GLN A 235 14.91 -3.63 11.42
N PRO A 236 15.99 -3.11 10.83
CA PRO A 236 16.07 -2.88 9.40
C PRO A 236 15.67 -4.12 8.59
N GLY A 237 14.89 -3.93 7.51
CA GLY A 237 14.46 -5.01 6.66
C GLY A 237 13.03 -4.86 6.13
N ILE A 238 12.49 -5.96 5.64
CA ILE A 238 11.19 -6.00 4.97
C ILE A 238 10.17 -6.72 5.86
N TYR A 239 8.93 -6.21 5.87
CA TYR A 239 7.81 -6.71 6.67
C TYR A 239 6.54 -6.79 5.84
N ASN A 240 5.86 -7.92 5.83
CA ASN A 240 4.52 -8.03 5.27
C ASN A 240 3.48 -7.52 6.28
N VAL A 241 2.74 -6.49 5.90
CA VAL A 241 1.69 -5.88 6.72
C VAL A 241 0.33 -6.24 6.13
N VAL A 242 -0.19 -7.37 6.56
CA VAL A 242 -1.43 -8.00 6.09
C VAL A 242 -2.23 -8.52 7.28
N ASP A 243 -3.53 -8.82 7.08
CA ASP A 243 -4.33 -9.49 8.11
C ASP A 243 -3.94 -10.98 8.26
N ASP A 244 -4.55 -11.68 9.23
CA ASP A 244 -4.22 -13.08 9.58
C ASP A 244 -4.90 -14.11 8.65
N ASP A 245 -5.68 -13.68 7.66
CA ASP A 245 -6.57 -14.53 6.88
C ASP A 245 -6.36 -14.37 5.36
N PRO A 246 -5.17 -14.73 4.81
CA PRO A 246 -4.98 -14.80 3.37
C PRO A 246 -5.97 -15.78 2.75
N ALA A 247 -6.73 -15.36 1.75
CA ALA A 247 -7.82 -16.17 1.22
C ALA A 247 -7.92 -16.11 -0.31
N PRO A 248 -8.37 -17.21 -0.96
CA PRO A 248 -8.64 -17.21 -2.39
C PRO A 248 -9.79 -16.28 -2.74
N VAL A 249 -9.73 -15.72 -3.95
CA VAL A 249 -10.73 -14.76 -4.44
C VAL A 249 -12.15 -15.34 -4.39
N ARG A 250 -12.33 -16.63 -4.62
CA ARG A 250 -13.63 -17.31 -4.53
C ARG A 250 -14.26 -17.27 -3.14
N GLU A 251 -13.49 -17.03 -2.09
CA GLU A 251 -13.99 -16.90 -0.72
C GLU A 251 -14.32 -15.45 -0.34
N TRP A 252 -13.36 -14.53 -0.53
CA TRP A 252 -13.54 -13.16 -0.04
C TRP A 252 -14.47 -12.32 -0.92
N LEU A 253 -14.44 -12.50 -2.26
CA LEU A 253 -15.22 -11.65 -3.16
C LEU A 253 -16.73 -11.78 -2.99
N PRO A 254 -17.33 -12.98 -2.80
CA PRO A 254 -18.76 -13.11 -2.49
C PRO A 254 -19.14 -12.49 -1.14
N VAL A 255 -18.27 -12.57 -0.14
CA VAL A 255 -18.51 -11.97 1.19
C VAL A 255 -18.47 -10.45 1.08
N LEU A 256 -17.47 -9.89 0.38
CA LEU A 256 -17.40 -8.46 0.13
C LEU A 256 -18.61 -7.96 -0.68
N ALA A 257 -19.04 -8.69 -1.71
CA ALA A 257 -20.24 -8.34 -2.47
C ALA A 257 -21.47 -8.25 -1.56
N ARG A 258 -21.65 -9.22 -0.66
CA ARG A 258 -22.75 -9.23 0.32
C ARG A 258 -22.65 -8.03 1.29
N ALA A 259 -21.46 -7.74 1.82
CA ALA A 259 -21.23 -6.61 2.73
C ALA A 259 -21.55 -5.26 2.06
N LEU A 260 -21.32 -5.16 0.75
CA LEU A 260 -21.65 -3.97 -0.06
C LEU A 260 -23.11 -3.93 -0.54
N GLY A 261 -23.97 -4.87 -0.13
CA GLY A 261 -25.35 -4.99 -0.61
C GLY A 261 -25.48 -5.38 -2.10
N ALA A 262 -24.43 -5.97 -2.66
CA ALA A 262 -24.39 -6.34 -4.07
C ALA A 262 -24.85 -7.79 -4.31
N LYS A 263 -25.32 -8.07 -5.54
CA LYS A 263 -25.57 -9.43 -5.98
C LYS A 263 -24.24 -10.20 -6.09
N PRO A 264 -24.26 -11.55 -5.95
CA PRO A 264 -23.05 -12.37 -6.11
C PRO A 264 -22.29 -12.06 -7.41
N PRO A 265 -20.96 -12.17 -7.42
CA PRO A 265 -20.16 -11.93 -8.62
C PRO A 265 -20.55 -12.89 -9.73
N ARG A 266 -20.37 -12.45 -10.98
CA ARG A 266 -20.54 -13.32 -12.16
C ARG A 266 -19.30 -14.19 -12.31
N HIS A 267 -19.47 -15.45 -12.71
CA HIS A 267 -18.35 -16.29 -13.11
C HIS A 267 -17.97 -16.01 -14.58
N VAL A 268 -16.67 -15.85 -14.84
CA VAL A 268 -16.14 -15.62 -16.19
C VAL A 268 -15.00 -16.62 -16.43
N PRO A 269 -15.02 -17.38 -17.53
CA PRO A 269 -13.90 -18.25 -17.88
C PRO A 269 -12.58 -17.50 -18.01
N ARG A 270 -11.46 -18.11 -17.60
CA ARG A 270 -10.13 -17.50 -17.60
C ARG A 270 -9.73 -16.90 -18.97
N TRP A 271 -9.99 -17.64 -20.06
CA TRP A 271 -9.68 -17.16 -21.42
C TRP A 271 -10.44 -15.89 -21.80
N LEU A 272 -11.72 -15.79 -21.41
CA LEU A 272 -12.54 -14.61 -21.69
C LEU A 272 -12.09 -13.41 -20.84
N ALA A 273 -11.76 -13.63 -19.59
CA ALA A 273 -11.21 -12.59 -18.73
C ALA A 273 -9.87 -12.05 -19.26
N ARG A 274 -8.98 -12.94 -19.77
CA ARG A 274 -7.72 -12.55 -20.41
C ARG A 274 -7.93 -11.65 -21.62
N LEU A 275 -8.91 -11.97 -22.46
CA LEU A 275 -9.28 -11.13 -23.61
C LEU A 275 -9.90 -9.79 -23.18
N ALA A 276 -10.78 -9.80 -22.18
CA ALA A 276 -11.55 -8.63 -21.75
C ALA A 276 -10.76 -7.66 -20.86
N ALA A 277 -9.99 -8.17 -19.88
CA ALA A 277 -9.32 -7.38 -18.84
C ALA A 277 -7.78 -7.51 -18.86
N GLY A 278 -7.23 -8.37 -19.71
CA GLY A 278 -5.79 -8.58 -19.84
C GLY A 278 -5.24 -9.67 -18.90
N GLU A 279 -3.97 -9.98 -19.09
CA GLU A 279 -3.27 -11.05 -18.36
C GLU A 279 -3.07 -10.71 -16.89
N ALA A 280 -2.67 -9.48 -16.59
CA ALA A 280 -2.43 -9.01 -15.22
C ALA A 280 -3.67 -9.18 -14.33
N ALA A 281 -4.85 -8.76 -14.80
CA ALA A 281 -6.10 -8.94 -14.07
C ALA A 281 -6.45 -10.42 -13.87
N THR A 282 -6.16 -11.26 -14.86
CA THR A 282 -6.40 -12.70 -14.76
C THR A 282 -5.51 -13.34 -13.71
N ILE A 283 -4.21 -13.03 -13.70
CA ILE A 283 -3.24 -13.53 -12.70
C ILE A 283 -3.63 -13.10 -11.29
N MET A 284 -4.04 -11.86 -11.10
CA MET A 284 -4.50 -11.38 -9.78
C MET A 284 -5.68 -12.19 -9.23
N MET A 285 -6.51 -12.75 -10.10
CA MET A 285 -7.69 -13.51 -9.69
C MET A 285 -7.43 -15.02 -9.54
N THR A 286 -6.38 -15.54 -10.19
CA THR A 286 -6.20 -17.00 -10.30
C THR A 286 -4.86 -17.52 -9.76
N ASP A 287 -3.78 -16.71 -9.78
CA ASP A 287 -2.42 -17.23 -9.61
C ASP A 287 -1.61 -16.55 -8.49
N VAL A 288 -2.06 -15.41 -7.95
CA VAL A 288 -1.33 -14.70 -6.89
C VAL A 288 -1.25 -15.52 -5.59
N ARG A 289 -0.21 -15.27 -4.83
CA ARG A 289 0.03 -15.88 -3.52
C ARG A 289 -0.21 -14.86 -2.41
N GLY A 290 -0.72 -15.35 -1.28
CA GLY A 290 -0.88 -14.55 -0.08
C GLY A 290 0.45 -14.33 0.65
N SER A 291 0.41 -13.50 1.67
CA SER A 291 1.58 -13.16 2.48
C SER A 291 1.31 -13.44 3.96
N SER A 292 2.33 -13.88 4.69
CA SER A 292 2.30 -14.04 6.14
C SER A 292 2.73 -12.74 6.83
N ASN A 293 2.07 -12.36 7.91
CA ASN A 293 2.42 -11.22 8.76
C ASN A 293 3.18 -11.61 10.04
N ALA A 294 3.59 -12.87 10.16
CA ALA A 294 4.18 -13.41 11.38
C ALA A 294 5.42 -12.62 11.83
N LYS A 295 6.27 -12.19 10.89
CA LYS A 295 7.45 -11.37 11.16
C LYS A 295 7.05 -10.00 11.70
N ALA A 296 6.13 -9.30 11.05
CA ALA A 296 5.67 -7.97 11.48
C ALA A 296 5.09 -8.01 12.89
N LYS A 297 4.23 -8.99 13.21
CA LYS A 297 3.66 -9.16 14.55
C LYS A 297 4.73 -9.40 15.62
N ARG A 298 5.73 -10.23 15.32
CA ARG A 298 6.80 -10.57 16.26
C ARG A 298 7.77 -9.42 16.51
N GLU A 299 8.20 -8.74 15.45
CA GLU A 299 9.32 -7.81 15.51
C GLU A 299 8.89 -6.34 15.68
N LEU A 300 7.69 -5.96 15.20
CA LEU A 300 7.13 -4.64 15.43
C LEU A 300 6.25 -4.58 16.69
N GLY A 301 5.89 -5.72 17.30
CA GLY A 301 4.93 -5.76 18.41
C GLY A 301 3.52 -5.32 18.01
N TRP A 302 3.23 -5.31 16.72
CA TRP A 302 1.99 -4.82 16.15
C TRP A 302 0.82 -5.80 16.35
N GLN A 303 -0.35 -5.26 16.65
CA GLN A 303 -1.59 -5.99 16.83
C GLN A 303 -2.69 -5.48 15.91
N LEU A 304 -3.46 -6.38 15.34
CA LEU A 304 -4.57 -6.10 14.45
C LEU A 304 -5.86 -5.81 15.21
N ARG A 305 -6.53 -4.70 14.90
CA ARG A 305 -7.91 -4.44 15.28
C ARG A 305 -8.89 -5.26 14.45
N TYR A 306 -8.54 -5.47 13.17
CA TYR A 306 -9.29 -6.30 12.23
C TYR A 306 -8.42 -7.49 11.77
N PRO A 307 -8.35 -8.56 12.59
CA PRO A 307 -7.44 -9.69 12.31
C PRO A 307 -7.81 -10.49 11.06
N SER A 308 -9.01 -10.30 10.53
CA SER A 308 -9.47 -10.94 9.29
C SER A 308 -10.36 -9.99 8.49
N TRP A 309 -10.21 -10.03 7.17
CA TRP A 309 -11.13 -9.37 6.24
C TRP A 309 -12.61 -9.78 6.47
N ARG A 310 -12.88 -10.97 7.04
CA ARG A 310 -14.24 -11.43 7.37
C ARG A 310 -14.90 -10.50 8.40
N LEU A 311 -14.15 -10.13 9.43
CA LEU A 311 -14.59 -9.12 10.40
C LEU A 311 -14.58 -7.73 9.77
N GLY A 312 -13.51 -7.40 9.06
CA GLY A 312 -13.31 -6.07 8.47
C GLY A 312 -14.35 -5.70 7.44
N PHE A 313 -14.72 -6.61 6.53
CA PHE A 313 -15.78 -6.34 5.54
C PHE A 313 -17.18 -6.19 6.17
N THR A 314 -17.39 -6.74 7.36
CA THR A 314 -18.66 -6.63 8.06
C THR A 314 -18.77 -5.35 8.91
N LYS A 315 -17.66 -4.88 9.50
CA LYS A 315 -17.65 -3.82 10.51
C LYS A 315 -16.71 -2.66 10.22
N GLY A 316 -15.80 -2.79 9.26
CA GLY A 316 -14.72 -1.86 8.99
C GLY A 316 -14.74 -1.16 7.63
N LEU A 317 -15.83 -1.21 6.88
CA LEU A 317 -15.89 -0.55 5.56
C LEU A 317 -16.31 0.92 5.61
N GLY A 318 -16.87 1.39 6.73
CA GLY A 318 -17.37 2.75 6.94
C GLY A 318 -16.45 3.62 7.74
#